data_15eb9d7450b7412ca15a24878dcf6e7f
#
_entry.id   15eb9d7450b7412ca15a24878dcf6e7f
#
_cell.length_a   1.000
_cell.length_b   1.000
_cell.length_c   1.000
_cell.angle_alpha   90.00
_cell.angle_beta   90.00
_cell.angle_gamma   90.00
#
_symmetry.space_group_name_H-M   'P 1'
#
loop_
_entity.id
_entity.type
_entity.pdbx_description
1 polymer ?
#
loop_
_entity_poly.entity_id
_entity_poly.type
_entity_poly.pdbx_seq_one_letter_code
_entity_poly.pdbx_strand_id
1 'polypeptide(L)'
;MLKTFRGELYLILGATRFAFNGVVAKIVLAEGLSPWRLTQARTGGAFLILIIFFLLFRRRDLRATREEIPWLIAFGIVAVILVQALYFVAIGRIYLGTALLIEFTAPIWILLFMRFVLKKEVDRLLWLALALSFSGLMVVTQVWKGLTLDGIGLLAAFLDSIALAGYFLIAERLGKTKTGAVMTVWGFGVGTLIMAFMMPLWNFPTEYFTMSMELPGSLSEYSLPGWMLIGWVVVFGTLAPYLLVIAGLRILSASTASIIGILEPVLASLFAWWFLSEVLNNIQLAGAIVVVIGIYFANRAKDRSPHL
;
A
#
# COMPACT_ATOMS: atom_id res chain seq x y z
N MET A 1 -11.92 3.45 23.28
CA MET A 1 -10.64 2.73 23.40
C MET A 1 -10.59 1.42 22.62
N LEU A 2 -11.39 0.37 22.92
CA LEU A 2 -11.30 -0.93 22.22
C LEU A 2 -11.51 -0.88 20.69
N LYS A 3 -12.44 -0.06 20.17
CA LYS A 3 -12.65 0.08 18.72
C LYS A 3 -11.46 0.75 18.04
N THR A 4 -10.90 1.76 18.66
CA THR A 4 -9.74 2.52 18.16
C THR A 4 -8.53 1.61 18.05
N PHE A 5 -8.20 0.87 19.12
CA PHE A 5 -7.11 -0.10 19.14
C PHE A 5 -7.26 -1.16 18.03
N ARG A 6 -8.49 -1.63 17.75
CA ARG A 6 -8.73 -2.54 16.61
C ARG A 6 -8.40 -1.90 15.25
N GLY A 7 -8.72 -0.62 15.06
CA GLY A 7 -8.40 0.10 13.83
C GLY A 7 -6.89 0.20 13.61
N GLU A 8 -6.15 0.55 14.65
CA GLU A 8 -4.70 0.62 14.63
C GLU A 8 -4.08 -0.75 14.34
N LEU A 9 -4.55 -1.79 15.03
CA LEU A 9 -4.09 -3.16 14.81
C LEU A 9 -4.31 -3.61 13.36
N TYR A 10 -5.46 -3.29 12.75
CA TYR A 10 -5.72 -3.60 11.35
C TYR A 10 -4.73 -2.90 10.41
N LEU A 11 -4.40 -1.63 10.67
CA LEU A 11 -3.44 -0.89 9.85
C LEU A 11 -2.01 -1.41 10.01
N ILE A 12 -1.59 -1.70 11.25
CA ILE A 12 -0.26 -2.26 11.53
C ILE A 12 -0.11 -3.64 10.88
N LEU A 13 -1.11 -4.51 11.01
CA LEU A 13 -1.11 -5.82 10.34
C LEU A 13 -1.12 -5.68 8.81
N GLY A 14 -1.87 -4.71 8.28
CA GLY A 14 -1.88 -4.39 6.85
C GLY A 14 -0.50 -3.95 6.36
N ALA A 15 0.12 -2.98 7.03
CA ALA A 15 1.46 -2.50 6.74
C ALA A 15 2.51 -3.64 6.84
N THR A 16 2.40 -4.50 7.86
CA THR A 16 3.29 -5.67 8.02
C THR A 16 3.17 -6.63 6.84
N ARG A 17 1.94 -6.88 6.37
CA ARG A 17 1.69 -7.76 5.21
C ARG A 17 2.21 -7.14 3.92
N PHE A 18 2.00 -5.85 3.69
CA PHE A 18 2.55 -5.17 2.53
C PHE A 18 4.08 -5.15 2.56
N ALA A 19 4.69 -4.86 3.69
CA ALA A 19 6.13 -4.88 3.87
C ALA A 19 6.74 -6.26 3.55
N PHE A 20 6.16 -7.34 4.08
CA PHE A 20 6.62 -8.70 3.78
C PHE A 20 6.35 -9.08 2.31
N ASN A 21 5.25 -8.59 1.73
CA ASN A 21 4.97 -8.77 0.30
C ASN A 21 6.09 -8.22 -0.59
N GLY A 22 6.74 -7.13 -0.17
CA GLY A 22 7.89 -6.58 -0.87
C GLY A 22 9.01 -7.61 -1.04
N VAL A 23 9.30 -8.42 -0.02
CA VAL A 23 10.29 -9.50 -0.08
C VAL A 23 9.87 -10.58 -1.07
N VAL A 24 8.64 -11.09 -0.96
CA VAL A 24 8.15 -12.16 -1.85
C VAL A 24 8.04 -11.68 -3.30
N ALA A 25 7.55 -10.46 -3.52
CA ALA A 25 7.51 -9.87 -4.85
C ALA A 25 8.91 -9.72 -5.47
N LYS A 26 9.92 -9.35 -4.67
CA LYS A 26 11.31 -9.22 -5.11
C LYS A 26 11.87 -10.55 -5.62
N ILE A 27 11.51 -11.67 -4.99
CA ILE A 27 11.88 -13.02 -5.45
C ILE A 27 11.28 -13.30 -6.83
N VAL A 28 9.97 -13.10 -6.99
CA VAL A 28 9.29 -13.34 -8.27
C VAL A 28 9.80 -12.45 -9.39
N LEU A 29 10.11 -11.17 -9.07
CA LEU A 29 10.65 -10.21 -10.05
C LEU A 29 12.10 -10.52 -10.43
N ALA A 30 12.90 -11.08 -9.53
CA ALA A 30 14.28 -11.47 -9.80
C ALA A 30 14.37 -12.58 -10.86
N GLU A 31 13.36 -13.44 -10.95
CA GLU A 31 13.23 -14.46 -12.00
C GLU A 31 12.80 -13.91 -13.37
N GLY A 32 12.57 -12.60 -13.47
CA GLY A 32 12.31 -11.91 -14.75
C GLY A 32 10.84 -11.64 -15.05
N LEU A 33 9.89 -12.01 -14.17
CA LEU A 33 8.49 -11.60 -14.36
C LEU A 33 8.38 -10.08 -14.27
N SER A 34 7.78 -9.45 -15.29
CA SER A 34 7.67 -8.00 -15.28
C SER A 34 6.78 -7.51 -14.13
N PRO A 35 7.10 -6.35 -13.50
CA PRO A 35 6.28 -5.75 -12.43
C PRO A 35 4.80 -5.57 -12.82
N TRP A 36 4.54 -5.23 -14.08
CA TRP A 36 3.20 -5.08 -14.62
C TRP A 36 2.43 -6.42 -14.66
N ARG A 37 3.10 -7.52 -15.06
CA ARG A 37 2.50 -8.86 -15.08
C ARG A 37 2.23 -9.36 -13.66
N LEU A 38 3.13 -9.08 -12.73
CA LEU A 38 2.89 -9.40 -11.32
C LEU A 38 1.70 -8.58 -10.77
N THR A 39 1.58 -7.29 -11.12
CA THR A 39 0.42 -6.47 -10.75
C THR A 39 -0.86 -7.00 -11.38
N GLN A 40 -0.84 -7.43 -12.65
CA GLN A 40 -1.97 -8.05 -13.30
C GLN A 40 -2.41 -9.34 -12.59
N ALA A 41 -1.46 -10.22 -12.24
CA ALA A 41 -1.75 -11.47 -11.53
C ALA A 41 -2.34 -11.20 -10.13
N ARG A 42 -1.75 -10.27 -9.36
CA ARG A 42 -2.21 -9.96 -7.99
C ARG A 42 -3.60 -9.32 -7.96
N THR A 43 -3.87 -8.37 -8.87
CA THR A 43 -5.18 -7.71 -8.93
C THR A 43 -6.26 -8.65 -9.46
N GLY A 44 -5.97 -9.35 -10.57
CA GLY A 44 -6.88 -10.30 -11.18
C GLY A 44 -7.19 -11.49 -10.28
N GLY A 45 -6.16 -12.06 -9.65
CA GLY A 45 -6.32 -13.16 -8.70
C GLY A 45 -7.15 -12.76 -7.47
N ALA A 46 -6.86 -11.60 -6.87
CA ALA A 46 -7.63 -11.08 -5.75
C ALA A 46 -9.09 -10.78 -6.14
N PHE A 47 -9.32 -10.20 -7.33
CA PHE A 47 -10.65 -9.99 -7.87
C PHE A 47 -11.41 -11.29 -8.05
N LEU A 48 -10.81 -12.30 -8.68
CA LEU A 48 -11.45 -13.60 -8.92
C LEU A 48 -11.85 -14.29 -7.60
N ILE A 49 -10.97 -14.31 -6.61
CA ILE A 49 -11.29 -14.89 -5.30
C ILE A 49 -12.50 -14.20 -4.68
N LEU A 50 -12.49 -12.87 -4.65
CA LEU A 50 -13.57 -12.11 -4.02
C LEU A 50 -14.87 -12.18 -4.82
N ILE A 51 -14.83 -12.06 -6.15
CA ILE A 51 -16.05 -12.05 -6.95
C ILE A 51 -16.75 -13.41 -6.90
N ILE A 52 -15.99 -14.51 -6.91
CA ILE A 52 -16.55 -15.85 -6.74
C ILE A 52 -17.20 -15.98 -5.38
N PHE A 53 -16.52 -15.57 -4.30
CA PHE A 53 -17.09 -15.56 -2.95
C PHE A 53 -18.40 -14.78 -2.88
N PHE A 54 -18.43 -13.55 -3.43
CA PHE A 54 -19.62 -12.73 -3.38
C PHE A 54 -20.76 -13.27 -4.24
N LEU A 55 -20.46 -13.79 -5.44
CA LEU A 55 -21.48 -14.36 -6.31
C LEU A 55 -22.14 -15.61 -5.69
N LEU A 56 -21.37 -16.41 -4.95
CA LEU A 56 -21.90 -17.60 -4.31
C LEU A 56 -22.66 -17.30 -3.01
N PHE A 57 -22.14 -16.38 -2.16
CA PHE A 57 -22.62 -16.26 -0.80
C PHE A 57 -23.27 -14.92 -0.48
N ARG A 58 -22.91 -13.81 -1.17
CA ARG A 58 -23.28 -12.45 -0.80
C ARG A 58 -23.55 -11.52 -1.99
N ARG A 59 -24.20 -12.02 -3.03
CA ARG A 59 -24.48 -11.26 -4.28
C ARG A 59 -25.14 -9.91 -4.04
N ARG A 60 -26.00 -9.80 -3.04
CA ARG A 60 -26.74 -8.56 -2.74
C ARG A 60 -25.84 -7.45 -2.24
N ASP A 61 -24.73 -7.79 -1.57
CA ASP A 61 -23.80 -6.81 -1.00
C ASP A 61 -23.00 -6.07 -2.09
N LEU A 62 -22.87 -6.68 -3.28
CA LEU A 62 -22.22 -6.06 -4.43
C LEU A 62 -23.00 -4.91 -5.06
N ARG A 63 -24.28 -4.75 -4.70
CA ARG A 63 -25.11 -3.67 -5.22
C ARG A 63 -24.54 -2.32 -4.81
N ALA A 64 -24.41 -1.43 -5.80
CA ALA A 64 -24.00 -0.06 -5.60
C ALA A 64 -25.11 0.87 -6.08
N THR A 65 -25.31 1.97 -5.37
CA THR A 65 -26.20 3.03 -5.81
C THR A 65 -25.57 3.82 -6.94
N ARG A 66 -26.39 4.54 -7.73
CA ARG A 66 -25.86 5.40 -8.80
C ARG A 66 -24.89 6.46 -8.31
N GLU A 67 -25.03 6.90 -7.07
CA GLU A 67 -24.13 7.88 -6.43
C GLU A 67 -22.80 7.27 -5.97
N GLU A 68 -22.78 5.96 -5.64
CA GLU A 68 -21.58 5.26 -5.20
C GLU A 68 -20.69 4.77 -6.35
N ILE A 69 -21.29 4.44 -7.50
CA ILE A 69 -20.57 3.89 -8.66
C ILE A 69 -19.38 4.76 -9.09
N PRO A 70 -19.51 6.10 -9.25
CA PRO A 70 -18.37 6.95 -9.62
C PRO A 70 -17.22 6.88 -8.61
N TRP A 71 -17.54 6.80 -7.30
CA TRP A 71 -16.53 6.70 -6.25
C TRP A 71 -15.84 5.33 -6.21
N LEU A 72 -16.58 4.25 -6.50
CA LEU A 72 -16.02 2.90 -6.61
C LEU A 72 -15.11 2.76 -7.82
N ILE A 73 -15.49 3.36 -8.95
CA ILE A 73 -14.62 3.43 -10.14
C ILE A 73 -13.40 4.29 -9.85
N ALA A 74 -13.57 5.47 -9.25
CA ALA A 74 -12.46 6.34 -8.85
C ALA A 74 -11.50 5.61 -7.89
N PHE A 75 -12.03 4.83 -6.95
CA PHE A 75 -11.22 4.01 -6.05
C PHE A 75 -10.38 2.99 -6.83
N GLY A 76 -10.96 2.28 -7.80
CA GLY A 76 -10.24 1.32 -8.63
C GLY A 76 -9.16 1.96 -9.50
N ILE A 77 -9.46 3.12 -10.10
CA ILE A 77 -8.48 3.86 -10.90
C ILE A 77 -7.35 4.39 -10.01
N VAL A 78 -7.68 5.08 -8.92
CA VAL A 78 -6.69 5.73 -8.06
C VAL A 78 -5.89 4.71 -7.26
N ALA A 79 -6.56 3.84 -6.50
CA ALA A 79 -5.92 2.92 -5.57
C ALA A 79 -5.20 1.75 -6.24
N VAL A 80 -5.66 1.29 -7.41
CA VAL A 80 -5.13 0.09 -8.05
C VAL A 80 -4.27 0.43 -9.27
N ILE A 81 -4.69 1.41 -10.09
CA ILE A 81 -3.96 1.73 -11.32
C ILE A 81 -2.96 2.86 -11.11
N LEU A 82 -3.41 4.05 -10.67
CA LEU A 82 -2.52 5.22 -10.61
C LEU A 82 -1.39 5.01 -9.60
N VAL A 83 -1.69 4.57 -8.37
CA VAL A 83 -0.66 4.30 -7.35
C VAL A 83 0.35 3.29 -7.88
N GLN A 84 -0.08 2.17 -8.45
CA GLN A 84 0.85 1.15 -8.95
C GLN A 84 1.64 1.63 -10.18
N ALA A 85 0.97 2.27 -11.15
CA ALA A 85 1.62 2.72 -12.38
C ALA A 85 2.68 3.79 -12.11
N LEU A 86 2.33 4.80 -11.33
CA LEU A 86 3.22 5.90 -11.01
C LEU A 86 4.40 5.42 -10.14
N TYR A 87 4.13 4.55 -9.17
CA TYR A 87 5.18 3.89 -8.39
C TYR A 87 6.19 3.15 -9.28
N PHE A 88 5.73 2.32 -10.24
CA PHE A 88 6.64 1.58 -11.12
C PHE A 88 7.43 2.49 -12.07
N VAL A 89 6.82 3.58 -12.55
CA VAL A 89 7.56 4.59 -13.32
C VAL A 89 8.63 5.25 -12.46
N ALA A 90 8.31 5.58 -11.21
CA ALA A 90 9.25 6.20 -10.29
C ALA A 90 10.44 5.27 -9.99
N ILE A 91 10.20 4.04 -9.50
CA ILE A 91 11.28 3.12 -9.10
C ILE A 91 12.12 2.62 -10.28
N GLY A 92 11.60 2.69 -11.50
CA GLY A 92 12.35 2.38 -12.72
C GLY A 92 13.35 3.48 -13.12
N ARG A 93 13.28 4.67 -12.50
CA ARG A 93 14.07 5.85 -12.87
C ARG A 93 14.86 6.48 -11.72
N ILE A 94 14.38 6.36 -10.50
CA ILE A 94 15.02 6.87 -9.28
C ILE A 94 15.20 5.75 -8.26
N TYR A 95 16.09 5.96 -7.29
CA TYR A 95 16.29 4.98 -6.22
C TYR A 95 14.99 4.70 -5.44
N LEU A 96 14.79 3.43 -5.09
CA LEU A 96 13.61 2.96 -4.36
C LEU A 96 13.36 3.76 -3.08
N GLY A 97 14.40 4.03 -2.30
CA GLY A 97 14.29 4.82 -1.07
C GLY A 97 13.79 6.24 -1.32
N THR A 98 14.22 6.89 -2.41
CA THR A 98 13.76 8.22 -2.81
C THR A 98 12.31 8.17 -3.28
N ALA A 99 11.92 7.17 -4.08
CA ALA A 99 10.54 6.99 -4.54
C ALA A 99 9.59 6.80 -3.35
N LEU A 100 9.90 5.89 -2.43
CA LEU A 100 9.12 5.64 -1.21
C LEU A 100 9.05 6.88 -0.32
N LEU A 101 10.15 7.64 -0.16
CA LEU A 101 10.12 8.86 0.63
C LEU A 101 9.13 9.87 0.05
N ILE A 102 9.10 10.05 -1.27
CA ILE A 102 8.17 10.97 -1.93
C ILE A 102 6.74 10.43 -1.87
N GLU A 103 6.53 9.15 -2.12
CA GLU A 103 5.21 8.49 -2.04
C GLU A 103 4.59 8.69 -0.65
N PHE A 104 5.37 8.45 0.42
CA PHE A 104 4.90 8.63 1.80
C PHE A 104 4.84 10.10 2.26
N THR A 105 4.93 11.08 1.35
CA THR A 105 4.42 12.44 1.60
C THR A 105 2.89 12.52 1.52
N ALA A 106 2.20 11.46 1.11
CA ALA A 106 0.73 11.38 1.05
C ALA A 106 0.00 11.94 2.29
N PRO A 107 0.44 11.69 3.54
CA PRO A 107 -0.17 12.31 4.72
C PRO A 107 -0.13 13.84 4.71
N ILE A 108 0.88 14.45 4.10
CA ILE A 108 0.96 15.93 3.95
C ILE A 108 -0.23 16.41 3.11
N TRP A 109 -0.46 15.77 1.95
CA TRP A 109 -1.56 16.10 1.05
C TRP A 109 -2.93 15.92 1.70
N ILE A 110 -3.09 14.87 2.52
CA ILE A 110 -4.32 14.64 3.29
C ILE A 110 -4.56 15.77 4.29
N LEU A 111 -3.56 16.15 5.08
CA LEU A 111 -3.70 17.22 6.07
C LEU A 111 -3.95 18.59 5.41
N LEU A 112 -3.25 18.88 4.30
CA LEU A 112 -3.49 20.09 3.51
C LEU A 112 -4.91 20.11 2.93
N PHE A 113 -5.38 19.01 2.35
CA PHE A 113 -6.74 18.87 1.85
C PHE A 113 -7.78 19.09 2.96
N MET A 114 -7.59 18.49 4.12
CA MET A 114 -8.46 18.69 5.28
C MET A 114 -8.49 20.15 5.71
N ARG A 115 -7.33 20.80 5.80
CA ARG A 115 -7.21 22.18 6.28
C ARG A 115 -7.77 23.19 5.30
N PHE A 116 -7.41 23.12 4.01
CA PHE A 116 -7.68 24.15 3.02
C PHE A 116 -8.94 23.89 2.20
N VAL A 117 -9.23 22.63 1.85
CA VAL A 117 -10.40 22.28 1.03
C VAL A 117 -11.62 21.98 1.90
N LEU A 118 -11.47 21.11 2.90
CA LEU A 118 -12.58 20.76 3.80
C LEU A 118 -12.76 21.78 4.93
N LYS A 119 -11.83 22.75 5.08
CA LYS A 119 -11.84 23.79 6.11
C LYS A 119 -11.98 23.23 7.54
N LYS A 120 -11.49 22.01 7.77
CA LYS A 120 -11.47 21.37 9.09
C LYS A 120 -10.27 21.85 9.89
N GLU A 121 -10.44 21.96 11.20
CA GLU A 121 -9.31 22.16 12.09
C GLU A 121 -8.48 20.88 12.19
N VAL A 122 -7.18 21.02 11.95
CA VAL A 122 -6.20 19.93 12.07
C VAL A 122 -5.42 20.12 13.36
N ASP A 123 -5.46 19.10 14.24
CA ASP A 123 -4.73 19.14 15.51
C ASP A 123 -3.22 19.34 15.25
N ARG A 124 -2.60 20.23 16.03
CA ARG A 124 -1.15 20.50 15.96
C ARG A 124 -0.31 19.26 16.19
N LEU A 125 -0.85 18.30 16.96
CA LEU A 125 -0.17 17.04 17.24
C LEU A 125 -0.06 16.14 15.99
N LEU A 126 -1.02 16.24 15.03
CA LEU A 126 -0.92 15.54 13.75
C LEU A 126 0.22 16.10 12.89
N TRP A 127 0.45 17.40 12.90
CA TRP A 127 1.59 18.02 12.22
C TRP A 127 2.92 17.58 12.82
N LEU A 128 2.99 17.52 14.16
CA LEU A 128 4.18 17.00 14.87
C LEU A 128 4.41 15.51 14.54
N ALA A 129 3.35 14.71 14.59
CA ALA A 129 3.39 13.29 14.23
C ALA A 129 3.92 13.08 12.82
N LEU A 130 3.41 13.88 11.86
CA LEU A 130 3.86 13.83 10.47
C LEU A 130 5.34 14.23 10.34
N ALA A 131 5.75 15.32 10.98
CA ALA A 131 7.14 15.78 10.93
C ALA A 131 8.11 14.72 11.48
N LEU A 132 7.78 14.08 12.60
CA LEU A 132 8.56 13.00 13.17
C LEU A 132 8.59 11.76 12.28
N SER A 133 7.43 11.29 11.82
CA SER A 133 7.35 10.10 10.96
C SER A 133 8.10 10.30 9.65
N PHE A 134 7.98 11.47 9.04
CA PHE A 134 8.65 11.78 7.79
C PHE A 134 10.17 11.95 7.96
N SER A 135 10.63 12.64 9.02
CA SER A 135 12.06 12.74 9.31
C SER A 135 12.67 11.37 9.61
N GLY A 136 11.98 10.53 10.38
CA GLY A 136 12.40 9.16 10.62
C GLY A 136 12.48 8.33 9.34
N LEU A 137 11.50 8.47 8.42
CA LEU A 137 11.52 7.81 7.12
C LEU A 137 12.70 8.26 6.26
N MET A 138 13.05 9.55 6.23
CA MET A 138 14.25 10.05 5.55
C MET A 138 15.51 9.34 6.06
N VAL A 139 15.59 9.09 7.36
CA VAL A 139 16.73 8.40 7.98
C VAL A 139 16.72 6.91 7.64
N VAL A 140 15.57 6.23 7.68
CA VAL A 140 15.44 4.81 7.31
C VAL A 140 15.83 4.58 5.86
N THR A 141 15.35 5.40 4.94
CA THR A 141 15.62 5.27 3.51
C THR A 141 17.02 5.74 3.11
N GLN A 142 17.73 6.43 4.01
CA GLN A 142 19.05 7.03 3.76
C GLN A 142 19.08 7.78 2.41
N VAL A 143 18.06 8.59 2.15
CA VAL A 143 17.83 9.27 0.87
C VAL A 143 19.07 10.00 0.33
N TRP A 144 19.96 10.46 1.22
CA TRP A 144 21.21 11.13 0.85
C TRP A 144 22.27 10.24 0.20
N LYS A 145 22.12 8.91 0.27
CA LYS A 145 23.08 7.96 -0.36
C LYS A 145 22.80 7.68 -1.83
N GLY A 146 21.62 8.09 -2.31
CA GLY A 146 21.22 7.77 -3.67
C GLY A 146 20.26 8.80 -4.24
N LEU A 147 20.73 9.99 -4.59
CA LEU A 147 19.95 10.99 -5.33
C LEU A 147 20.24 10.85 -6.82
N THR A 148 19.37 10.11 -7.54
CA THR A 148 19.28 10.24 -8.99
C THR A 148 18.18 11.25 -9.30
N LEU A 149 18.55 12.34 -9.98
CA LEU A 149 17.62 13.44 -10.33
C LEU A 149 17.04 13.21 -11.75
N ASP A 150 16.30 12.11 -11.93
CA ASP A 150 15.49 11.96 -13.14
C ASP A 150 14.16 12.69 -12.95
N GLY A 151 13.91 13.72 -13.77
CA GLY A 151 12.73 14.57 -13.64
C GLY A 151 11.40 13.83 -13.83
N ILE A 152 11.36 12.82 -14.71
CA ILE A 152 10.16 12.00 -14.93
C ILE A 152 9.92 11.09 -13.72
N GLY A 153 10.97 10.48 -13.19
CA GLY A 153 10.91 9.65 -11.99
C GLY A 153 10.43 10.42 -10.78
N LEU A 154 10.96 11.64 -10.58
CA LEU A 154 10.53 12.53 -9.48
C LEU A 154 9.07 12.99 -9.64
N LEU A 155 8.66 13.36 -10.87
CA LEU A 155 7.28 13.74 -11.15
C LEU A 155 6.32 12.57 -10.93
N ALA A 156 6.69 11.37 -11.37
CA ALA A 156 5.89 10.17 -11.15
C ALA A 156 5.73 9.88 -9.64
N ALA A 157 6.80 9.92 -8.85
CA ALA A 157 6.72 9.73 -7.39
C ALA A 157 5.86 10.81 -6.71
N PHE A 158 5.95 12.06 -7.17
CA PHE A 158 5.13 13.15 -6.66
C PHE A 158 3.63 12.93 -6.97
N LEU A 159 3.29 12.57 -8.21
CA LEU A 159 1.91 12.27 -8.58
C LEU A 159 1.39 11.01 -7.87
N ASP A 160 2.26 10.03 -7.64
CA ASP A 160 1.94 8.84 -6.86
C ASP A 160 1.56 9.20 -5.42
N SER A 161 2.31 10.08 -4.76
CA SER A 161 1.97 10.54 -3.41
C SER A 161 0.59 11.19 -3.33
N ILE A 162 0.18 11.95 -4.37
CA ILE A 162 -1.15 12.54 -4.48
C ILE A 162 -2.20 11.45 -4.71
N ALA A 163 -1.91 10.47 -5.58
CA ALA A 163 -2.79 9.33 -5.82
C ALA A 163 -2.99 8.50 -4.54
N LEU A 164 -1.93 8.26 -3.78
CA LEU A 164 -1.99 7.56 -2.50
C LEU A 164 -2.83 8.33 -1.46
N ALA A 165 -2.69 9.65 -1.40
CA ALA A 165 -3.58 10.49 -0.57
C ALA A 165 -5.05 10.35 -1.01
N GLY A 166 -5.31 10.38 -2.32
CA GLY A 166 -6.64 10.14 -2.90
C GLY A 166 -7.20 8.77 -2.52
N TYR A 167 -6.38 7.73 -2.58
CA TYR A 167 -6.75 6.38 -2.11
C TYR A 167 -7.28 6.39 -0.67
N PHE A 168 -6.54 6.98 0.27
CA PHE A 168 -6.96 7.04 1.68
C PHE A 168 -8.26 7.82 1.86
N LEU A 169 -8.40 8.97 1.19
CA LEU A 169 -9.61 9.82 1.30
C LEU A 169 -10.85 9.15 0.68
N ILE A 170 -10.70 8.53 -0.48
CA ILE A 170 -11.81 7.81 -1.14
C ILE A 170 -12.19 6.58 -0.30
N ALA A 171 -11.20 5.85 0.23
CA ALA A 171 -11.44 4.69 1.06
C ALA A 171 -12.15 5.05 2.38
N GLU A 172 -11.77 6.17 3.02
CA GLU A 172 -12.48 6.68 4.20
C GLU A 172 -13.94 7.04 3.88
N ARG A 173 -14.17 7.72 2.76
CA ARG A 173 -15.52 8.09 2.32
C ARG A 173 -16.40 6.88 2.05
N LEU A 174 -15.92 5.95 1.22
CA LEU A 174 -16.66 4.73 0.86
C LEU A 174 -16.84 3.79 2.05
N GLY A 175 -15.89 3.77 2.99
CA GLY A 175 -15.94 2.93 4.18
C GLY A 175 -17.13 3.26 5.12
N LYS A 176 -17.77 4.41 4.95
CA LYS A 176 -18.98 4.79 5.68
C LYS A 176 -20.22 4.03 5.20
N THR A 177 -20.27 3.63 3.94
CA THR A 177 -21.44 2.97 3.31
C THR A 177 -21.16 1.55 2.85
N LYS A 178 -19.91 1.22 2.53
CA LYS A 178 -19.51 -0.10 2.01
C LYS A 178 -18.57 -0.85 2.95
N THR A 179 -18.65 -2.18 2.87
CA THR A 179 -17.65 -3.02 3.54
C THR A 179 -16.32 -3.00 2.79
N GLY A 180 -15.22 -3.24 3.50
CA GLY A 180 -13.91 -3.30 2.87
C GLY A 180 -13.85 -4.32 1.73
N ALA A 181 -14.47 -5.48 1.90
CA ALA A 181 -14.49 -6.51 0.88
C ALA A 181 -15.24 -6.07 -0.41
N VAL A 182 -16.37 -5.35 -0.28
CA VAL A 182 -17.09 -4.80 -1.45
C VAL A 182 -16.26 -3.75 -2.17
N MET A 183 -15.60 -2.84 -1.43
CA MET A 183 -14.72 -1.85 -2.02
C MET A 183 -13.56 -2.50 -2.77
N THR A 184 -12.99 -3.56 -2.18
CA THR A 184 -11.87 -4.31 -2.78
C THR A 184 -12.30 -5.04 -4.06
N VAL A 185 -13.50 -5.67 -4.08
CA VAL A 185 -14.04 -6.29 -5.31
C VAL A 185 -14.19 -5.27 -6.44
N TRP A 186 -14.80 -4.13 -6.14
CA TRP A 186 -15.00 -3.09 -7.15
C TRP A 186 -13.66 -2.50 -7.61
N GLY A 187 -12.76 -2.18 -6.67
CA GLY A 187 -11.44 -1.62 -6.97
C GLY A 187 -10.60 -2.57 -7.83
N PHE A 188 -10.47 -3.82 -7.41
CA PHE A 188 -9.72 -4.80 -8.18
C PHE A 188 -10.43 -5.20 -9.48
N GLY A 189 -11.78 -5.19 -9.52
CA GLY A 189 -12.53 -5.40 -10.75
C GLY A 189 -12.23 -4.35 -11.81
N VAL A 190 -12.29 -3.07 -11.44
CA VAL A 190 -11.91 -1.96 -12.33
C VAL A 190 -10.43 -2.08 -12.73
N GLY A 191 -9.54 -2.33 -11.76
CA GLY A 191 -8.11 -2.52 -12.04
C GLY A 191 -7.84 -3.68 -12.98
N THR A 192 -8.48 -4.83 -12.78
CA THR A 192 -8.34 -6.01 -13.65
C THR A 192 -8.82 -5.74 -15.06
N LEU A 193 -9.95 -5.04 -15.23
CA LEU A 193 -10.46 -4.66 -16.55
C LEU A 193 -9.49 -3.74 -17.30
N ILE A 194 -8.97 -2.71 -16.62
CA ILE A 194 -8.00 -1.79 -17.23
C ILE A 194 -6.71 -2.54 -17.57
N MET A 195 -6.19 -3.37 -16.65
CA MET A 195 -4.99 -4.17 -16.90
C MET A 195 -5.17 -5.18 -18.02
N ALA A 196 -6.34 -5.82 -18.12
CA ALA A 196 -6.64 -6.75 -19.23
C ALA A 196 -6.67 -6.05 -20.59
N PHE A 197 -7.12 -4.79 -20.62
CA PHE A 197 -7.10 -3.98 -21.83
C PHE A 197 -5.68 -3.55 -22.22
N MET A 198 -4.88 -3.11 -21.24
CA MET A 198 -3.49 -2.68 -21.47
C MET A 198 -2.55 -3.86 -21.76
N MET A 199 -2.79 -4.99 -21.13
CA MET A 199 -1.96 -6.20 -21.18
C MET A 199 -2.85 -7.43 -21.33
N PRO A 200 -3.12 -7.89 -22.56
CA PRO A 200 -4.03 -9.00 -22.82
C PRO A 200 -3.67 -10.26 -22.03
N LEU A 201 -4.69 -10.89 -21.45
CA LEU A 201 -4.52 -12.05 -20.55
C LEU A 201 -3.94 -13.27 -21.27
N TRP A 202 -4.24 -13.43 -22.57
CA TRP A 202 -3.71 -14.56 -23.38
C TRP A 202 -2.20 -14.47 -23.64
N ASN A 203 -1.58 -13.31 -23.41
CA ASN A 203 -0.14 -13.11 -23.48
C ASN A 203 0.52 -13.19 -22.09
N PHE A 204 -0.18 -13.71 -21.09
CA PHE A 204 0.42 -13.87 -19.76
C PHE A 204 1.45 -15.01 -19.80
N PRO A 205 2.69 -14.79 -19.28
CA PRO A 205 3.73 -15.80 -19.28
C PRO A 205 3.45 -16.86 -18.21
N THR A 206 2.72 -17.91 -18.60
CA THR A 206 2.24 -18.96 -17.68
C THR A 206 3.35 -19.87 -17.17
N GLU A 207 4.51 -19.88 -17.81
CA GLU A 207 5.70 -20.61 -17.39
C GLU A 207 6.15 -20.24 -15.97
N TYR A 208 5.94 -19.00 -15.55
CA TYR A 208 6.27 -18.56 -14.20
C TYR A 208 5.46 -19.24 -13.09
N PHE A 209 4.33 -19.88 -13.40
CA PHE A 209 3.58 -20.63 -12.39
C PHE A 209 4.25 -21.97 -12.07
N THR A 210 4.88 -22.61 -13.04
CA THR A 210 5.51 -23.92 -12.88
C THR A 210 7.01 -23.87 -12.61
N MET A 211 7.63 -22.73 -12.91
CA MET A 211 9.05 -22.49 -12.67
C MET A 211 9.38 -22.62 -11.18
N SER A 212 10.50 -23.27 -10.88
CA SER A 212 11.07 -23.29 -9.53
C SER A 212 11.86 -22.02 -9.29
N MET A 213 11.51 -21.25 -8.26
CA MET A 213 12.13 -19.98 -7.92
C MET A 213 12.98 -20.16 -6.66
N GLU A 214 14.25 -19.76 -6.75
CA GLU A 214 15.19 -19.85 -5.63
C GLU A 214 14.88 -18.79 -4.57
N LEU A 215 14.95 -19.16 -3.31
CA LEU A 215 14.78 -18.23 -2.21
C LEU A 215 16.11 -17.54 -1.92
N PRO A 216 16.13 -16.22 -1.66
CA PRO A 216 17.36 -15.49 -1.39
C PRO A 216 17.84 -15.61 0.06
N GLY A 217 19.09 -15.18 0.32
CA GLY A 217 19.62 -15.02 1.66
C GLY A 217 19.77 -16.33 2.43
N SER A 218 19.27 -16.37 3.65
CA SER A 218 19.38 -17.53 4.54
C SER A 218 18.58 -18.77 4.08
N LEU A 219 17.72 -18.60 3.09
CA LEU A 219 16.87 -19.67 2.54
C LEU A 219 17.31 -20.12 1.13
N SER A 220 18.51 -19.76 0.69
CA SER A 220 19.02 -20.04 -0.67
C SER A 220 19.14 -21.52 -1.02
N GLU A 221 19.10 -22.41 -0.02
CA GLU A 221 19.06 -23.87 -0.24
C GLU A 221 17.67 -24.38 -0.66
N TYR A 222 16.63 -23.54 -0.55
CA TYR A 222 15.25 -23.91 -0.84
C TYR A 222 14.76 -23.19 -2.09
N SER A 223 13.95 -23.88 -2.85
CA SER A 223 13.20 -23.33 -3.98
C SER A 223 11.71 -23.62 -3.84
N LEU A 224 10.89 -22.71 -4.30
CA LEU A 224 9.43 -22.88 -4.29
C LEU A 224 8.88 -22.72 -5.70
N PRO A 225 7.82 -23.49 -6.06
CA PRO A 225 7.19 -23.33 -7.35
C PRO A 225 6.50 -21.94 -7.43
N GLY A 226 6.60 -21.31 -8.58
CA GLY A 226 6.12 -19.94 -8.77
C GLY A 226 4.65 -19.74 -8.47
N TRP A 227 3.79 -20.77 -8.66
CA TRP A 227 2.38 -20.65 -8.28
C TRP A 227 2.18 -20.44 -6.77
N MET A 228 3.07 -20.97 -5.92
CA MET A 228 3.02 -20.71 -4.47
C MET A 228 3.37 -19.27 -4.15
N LEU A 229 4.45 -18.74 -4.74
CA LEU A 229 4.89 -17.36 -4.50
C LEU A 229 3.90 -16.35 -5.09
N ILE A 230 3.44 -16.55 -6.32
CA ILE A 230 2.44 -15.70 -6.95
C ILE A 230 1.10 -15.81 -6.20
N GLY A 231 0.67 -17.00 -5.82
CA GLY A 231 -0.52 -17.23 -5.00
C GLY A 231 -0.42 -16.56 -3.63
N TRP A 232 0.75 -16.60 -3.02
CA TRP A 232 1.02 -15.89 -1.77
C TRP A 232 0.90 -14.37 -1.95
N VAL A 233 1.49 -13.81 -3.04
CA VAL A 233 1.35 -12.37 -3.39
C VAL A 233 -0.11 -12.00 -3.58
N VAL A 234 -0.92 -12.84 -4.24
CA VAL A 234 -2.35 -12.61 -4.45
C VAL A 234 -3.10 -12.56 -3.13
N VAL A 235 -2.95 -13.58 -2.28
CA VAL A 235 -3.78 -13.74 -1.07
C VAL A 235 -3.23 -12.91 0.09
N PHE A 236 -1.98 -13.14 0.46
CA PHE A 236 -1.38 -12.57 1.67
C PHE A 236 -0.67 -11.24 1.41
N GLY A 237 -0.22 -11.01 0.18
CA GLY A 237 0.44 -9.80 -0.24
C GLY A 237 -0.49 -8.76 -0.86
N THR A 238 -1.73 -9.12 -1.20
CA THR A 238 -2.68 -8.20 -1.84
C THR A 238 -4.03 -8.23 -1.14
N LEU A 239 -4.76 -9.33 -1.23
CA LEU A 239 -6.12 -9.41 -0.72
C LEU A 239 -6.21 -9.11 0.78
N ALA A 240 -5.42 -9.81 1.59
CA ALA A 240 -5.45 -9.67 3.04
C ALA A 240 -5.05 -8.26 3.51
N PRO A 241 -3.93 -7.64 3.07
CA PRO A 241 -3.59 -6.30 3.51
C PRO A 241 -4.58 -5.23 3.05
N TYR A 242 -5.13 -5.31 1.83
CA TYR A 242 -6.18 -4.37 1.41
C TYR A 242 -7.42 -4.46 2.30
N LEU A 243 -7.88 -5.67 2.63
CA LEU A 243 -9.01 -5.85 3.54
C LEU A 243 -8.71 -5.29 4.94
N LEU A 244 -7.50 -5.49 5.45
CA LEU A 244 -7.07 -4.97 6.75
C LEU A 244 -7.00 -3.44 6.74
N VAL A 245 -6.35 -2.84 5.74
CA VAL A 245 -6.20 -1.38 5.66
C VAL A 245 -7.58 -0.70 5.52
N ILE A 246 -8.47 -1.23 4.68
CA ILE A 246 -9.81 -0.66 4.53
C ILE A 246 -10.64 -0.89 5.81
N ALA A 247 -10.48 -2.02 6.51
CA ALA A 247 -11.11 -2.23 7.81
C ALA A 247 -10.62 -1.22 8.85
N GLY A 248 -9.34 -0.88 8.84
CA GLY A 248 -8.75 0.19 9.65
C GLY A 248 -9.34 1.57 9.31
N LEU A 249 -9.42 1.92 8.03
CA LEU A 249 -9.97 3.18 7.52
C LEU A 249 -11.47 3.38 7.80
N ARG A 250 -12.20 2.32 8.09
CA ARG A 250 -13.60 2.42 8.58
C ARG A 250 -13.70 2.85 10.04
N ILE A 251 -12.61 2.78 10.78
CA ILE A 251 -12.54 3.10 12.21
C ILE A 251 -11.71 4.36 12.43
N LEU A 252 -10.67 4.55 11.63
CA LEU A 252 -9.70 5.63 11.74
C LEU A 252 -9.84 6.60 10.56
N SER A 253 -9.45 7.87 10.78
CA SER A 253 -9.40 8.86 9.70
C SER A 253 -8.27 8.55 8.70
N ALA A 254 -8.42 9.05 7.46
CA ALA A 254 -7.39 8.93 6.44
C ALA A 254 -6.05 9.51 6.89
N SER A 255 -6.06 10.63 7.64
CA SER A 255 -4.85 11.24 8.19
C SER A 255 -4.10 10.34 9.16
N THR A 256 -4.80 9.73 10.12
CA THR A 256 -4.18 8.80 11.08
C THR A 256 -3.70 7.53 10.37
N ALA A 257 -4.53 6.98 9.47
CA ALA A 257 -4.22 5.76 8.73
C ALA A 257 -2.99 5.94 7.83
N SER A 258 -2.86 7.06 7.14
CA SER A 258 -1.72 7.35 6.26
C SER A 258 -0.41 7.54 7.04
N ILE A 259 -0.46 8.14 8.24
CA ILE A 259 0.73 8.25 9.10
C ILE A 259 1.16 6.85 9.63
N ILE A 260 0.20 6.01 10.03
CA ILE A 260 0.50 4.61 10.42
C ILE A 260 1.08 3.84 9.23
N GLY A 261 0.63 4.13 8.00
CA GLY A 261 1.17 3.55 6.77
C GLY A 261 2.67 3.75 6.59
N ILE A 262 3.26 4.83 7.14
CA ILE A 262 4.72 5.07 7.12
C ILE A 262 5.51 3.94 7.84
N LEU A 263 4.83 3.10 8.62
CA LEU A 263 5.44 1.90 9.21
C LEU A 263 5.85 0.86 8.14
N GLU A 264 5.19 0.85 6.98
CA GLU A 264 5.46 -0.13 5.92
C GLU A 264 6.92 -0.13 5.44
N PRO A 265 7.54 0.98 5.01
CA PRO A 265 8.94 0.97 4.59
C PRO A 265 9.92 0.63 5.74
N VAL A 266 9.57 0.94 6.97
CA VAL A 266 10.36 0.54 8.15
C VAL A 266 10.37 -0.97 8.30
N LEU A 267 9.19 -1.59 8.26
CA LEU A 267 9.05 -3.04 8.33
C LEU A 267 9.65 -3.75 7.10
N ALA A 268 9.53 -3.14 5.92
CA ALA A 268 10.15 -3.67 4.70
C ALA A 268 11.68 -3.74 4.84
N SER A 269 12.31 -2.71 5.41
CA SER A 269 13.75 -2.71 5.69
C SER A 269 14.16 -3.79 6.70
N LEU A 270 13.33 -4.03 7.73
CA LEU A 270 13.56 -5.11 8.71
C LEU A 270 13.45 -6.50 8.06
N PHE A 271 12.43 -6.71 7.22
CA PHE A 271 12.26 -7.98 6.50
C PHE A 271 13.36 -8.20 5.46
N ALA A 272 13.78 -7.17 4.75
CA ALA A 272 14.89 -7.24 3.81
C ALA A 272 16.20 -7.61 4.52
N TRP A 273 16.47 -7.03 5.69
CA TRP A 273 17.60 -7.43 6.53
C TRP A 273 17.50 -8.91 6.94
N TRP A 274 16.34 -9.36 7.38
CA TRP A 274 16.19 -10.72 7.91
C TRP A 274 16.20 -11.79 6.81
N PHE A 275 15.46 -11.57 5.70
CA PHE A 275 15.24 -12.58 4.66
C PHE A 275 16.17 -12.43 3.45
N LEU A 276 16.58 -11.21 3.12
CA LEU A 276 17.41 -10.92 1.94
C LEU A 276 18.89 -10.70 2.29
N SER A 277 19.26 -10.84 3.58
CA SER A 277 20.63 -10.57 4.07
C SER A 277 21.11 -9.15 3.77
N GLU A 278 20.19 -8.19 3.62
CA GLU A 278 20.56 -6.78 3.47
C GLU A 278 21.09 -6.21 4.80
N VAL A 279 22.02 -5.25 4.72
CA VAL A 279 22.60 -4.68 5.94
C VAL A 279 21.71 -3.59 6.51
N LEU A 280 21.23 -3.78 7.73
CA LEU A 280 20.54 -2.75 8.50
C LEU A 280 21.52 -2.07 9.45
N ASN A 281 21.78 -0.78 9.24
CA ASN A 281 22.72 -0.04 10.07
C ASN A 281 22.04 0.70 11.23
N ASN A 282 22.83 1.13 12.24
CA ASN A 282 22.31 1.80 13.42
C ASN A 282 21.55 3.11 13.12
N ILE A 283 21.89 3.79 12.03
CA ILE A 283 21.22 5.02 11.61
C ILE A 283 19.78 4.70 11.17
N GLN A 284 19.60 3.63 10.37
CA GLN A 284 18.27 3.17 9.95
C GLN A 284 17.42 2.73 11.15
N LEU A 285 18.03 2.06 12.13
CA LEU A 285 17.35 1.68 13.37
C LEU A 285 16.90 2.90 14.17
N ALA A 286 17.74 3.92 14.29
CA ALA A 286 17.36 5.19 14.92
C ALA A 286 16.20 5.88 14.18
N GLY A 287 16.24 5.90 12.85
CA GLY A 287 15.13 6.40 12.01
C GLY A 287 13.82 5.64 12.28
N ALA A 288 13.88 4.31 12.36
CA ALA A 288 12.72 3.48 12.67
C ALA A 288 12.08 3.82 14.02
N ILE A 289 12.88 4.06 15.04
CA ILE A 289 12.38 4.51 16.36
C ILE A 289 11.66 5.85 16.24
N VAL A 290 12.22 6.81 15.49
CA VAL A 290 11.59 8.13 15.27
C VAL A 290 10.25 7.99 14.56
N VAL A 291 10.12 7.10 13.55
CA VAL A 291 8.84 6.80 12.89
C VAL A 291 7.81 6.28 13.90
N VAL A 292 8.19 5.32 14.75
CA VAL A 292 7.29 4.76 15.79
C VAL A 292 6.82 5.83 16.78
N ILE A 293 7.71 6.74 17.18
CA ILE A 293 7.34 7.89 18.04
C ILE A 293 6.33 8.79 17.31
N GLY A 294 6.54 9.08 16.02
CA GLY A 294 5.60 9.85 15.21
C GLY A 294 4.21 9.21 15.16
N ILE A 295 4.14 7.90 14.91
CA ILE A 295 2.87 7.13 14.92
C ILE A 295 2.18 7.21 16.29
N TYR A 296 2.94 7.11 17.38
CA TYR A 296 2.38 7.27 18.72
C TYR A 296 1.71 8.63 18.92
N PHE A 297 2.32 9.72 18.45
CA PHE A 297 1.70 11.05 18.49
C PHE A 297 0.47 11.19 17.57
N ALA A 298 0.45 10.52 16.41
CA ALA A 298 -0.72 10.50 15.55
C ALA A 298 -1.94 9.87 16.24
N ASN A 299 -1.71 8.79 16.98
CA ASN A 299 -2.74 8.13 17.76
C ASN A 299 -3.24 9.01 18.94
N ARG A 300 -2.35 9.74 19.59
CA ARG A 300 -2.72 10.70 20.65
C ARG A 300 -3.54 11.88 20.14
N ALA A 301 -3.27 12.37 18.94
CA ALA A 301 -4.02 13.45 18.33
C ALA A 301 -5.49 13.11 18.13
N LYS A 302 -5.77 11.86 17.78
CA LYS A 302 -7.13 11.35 17.59
C LYS A 302 -7.97 11.36 18.86
N ASP A 303 -7.37 11.06 20.02
CA ASP A 303 -8.08 11.05 21.31
C ASP A 303 -8.57 12.45 21.71
N ARG A 304 -7.97 13.51 21.14
CA ARG A 304 -8.31 14.92 21.39
C ARG A 304 -9.38 15.48 20.46
N SER A 305 -9.62 14.83 19.33
CA SER A 305 -10.57 15.31 18.29
C SER A 305 -11.49 14.16 17.84
N PRO A 306 -12.43 13.71 18.67
CA PRO A 306 -13.27 12.54 18.37
C PRO A 306 -14.28 12.74 17.21
N HIS A 307 -14.35 13.93 16.59
CA HIS A 307 -15.32 14.31 15.55
C HIS A 307 -14.68 14.67 14.19
N LEU A 308 -13.44 14.21 13.92
CA LEU A 308 -12.81 14.35 12.60
C LEU A 308 -13.21 13.26 11.63
#